data_69cdc5db269c2510a81c53ab81d0ba7a
#
_entry.id   69cdc5db269c2510a81c53ab81d0ba7a
#
_cell.length_a   1.000
_cell.length_b   1.000
_cell.length_c   1.000
_cell.angle_alpha   90.00
_cell.angle_beta   90.00
_cell.angle_gamma   90.00
#
_symmetry.space_group_name_H-M   'P 1'
#
loop_
_entity.id
_entity.type
_entity.pdbx_description
1 polymer ?
#
loop_
_entity_poly.entity_id
_entity_poly.type
_entity_poly.pdbx_seq_one_letter_code
_entity_poly.pdbx_strand_id
1 'polypeptide(L)'
;PSGFTPNEGFDVAGYTNKIVDMFAADRTVSVELLCENKLMKTIIDHYGEAVPTRTYDEEHFTANIEVDPSGTFYGWVFKFMGGIQIIAPHECVEEMKRIAHRFL
;
A
#
# COMPACT_ATOMS: atom_id res chain seq x y z
N PRO A 1 -15.90 28.83 -8.37
CA PRO A 1 -15.36 28.23 -8.24
C PRO A 1 -15.32 27.55 -8.31
N SER A 2 -15.67 28.25 -8.35
CA SER A 2 -15.00 27.49 -8.16
C SER A 2 -14.91 26.72 -8.16
N GLY A 3 -15.40 27.77 -8.30
CA GLY A 3 -14.72 27.21 -8.16
C GLY A 3 -14.66 26.30 -8.20
N PHE A 4 -14.77 26.52 -8.12
CA PHE A 4 -14.25 25.68 -7.95
C PHE A 4 -13.94 25.02 -8.23
N THR A 5 -14.33 26.24 -8.97
CA THR A 5 -13.53 25.60 -9.03
C THR A 5 -13.20 24.85 -9.16
N PRO A 6 -13.35 25.55 -9.16
CA PRO A 6 -12.61 24.88 -9.17
C PRO A 6 -12.21 24.12 -9.26
N ASN A 7 -12.33 25.01 -9.38
CA ASN A 7 -11.41 24.24 -9.25
C ASN A 7 -11.02 23.61 -9.26
N GLU A 8 -11.03 24.35 -9.13
CA GLU A 8 -10.29 23.79 -8.88
C GLU A 8 -9.61 23.19 -8.73
N GLY A 9 -10.23 24.45 -9.29
CA GLY A 9 -9.26 24.00 -9.02
C GLY A 9 -8.97 23.33 -8.70
N PHE A 10 -8.83 23.40 -8.29
CA PHE A 10 -8.30 22.62 -7.75
C PHE A 10 -7.84 21.88 -7.71
N ASP A 11 -7.98 23.05 -8.28
CA ASP A 11 -7.21 22.23 -8.11
C ASP A 11 -6.88 21.67 -7.91
N VAL A 12 -7.17 22.32 -7.92
CA VAL A 12 -6.53 21.66 -7.63
C VAL A 12 -5.98 20.87 -7.74
N ALA A 13 -5.99 21.42 -7.78
CA ALA A 13 -5.30 20.71 -7.72
C ALA A 13 -4.68 20.08 -7.55
N GLY A 14 -4.65 20.40 -7.65
CA GLY A 14 -3.97 19.76 -7.39
C GLY A 14 -3.84 19.32 -6.91
N TYR A 15 -4.24 19.79 -6.93
CA TYR A 15 -4.14 19.16 -6.43
C TYR A 15 -4.39 18.59 -6.41
N THR A 16 -4.72 19.21 -6.58
CA THR A 16 -4.82 18.51 -6.54
C THR A 16 -4.76 17.70 -6.72
N ASN A 17 -4.66 17.98 -6.98
CA ASN A 17 -4.67 17.08 -7.06
C ASN A 17 -4.28 16.41 -6.63
N LYS A 18 -3.90 16.78 -6.42
CA LYS A 18 -3.84 16.05 -5.92
C LYS A 18 -4.36 15.96 -5.12
N ILE A 19 -4.90 16.25 -4.82
CA ILE A 19 -5.60 16.07 -4.10
C ILE A 19 -6.54 15.87 -4.16
N VAL A 20 -7.06 16.01 -4.55
CA VAL A 20 -8.04 15.75 -4.54
C VAL A 20 -8.51 15.06 -4.40
N ASP A 21 -8.61 14.96 -4.47
CA ASP A 21 -9.04 14.12 -4.17
C ASP A 21 -8.69 13.38 -3.51
N MET A 22 -8.40 13.72 -3.13
CA MET A 22 -8.12 12.98 -2.34
C MET A 22 -8.82 12.38 -1.47
N PHE A 23 -9.51 12.38 -1.35
CA PHE A 23 -10.26 11.72 -0.71
C PHE A 23 -10.92 10.84 -1.37
N ALA A 24 -10.62 10.42 -2.19
CA ALA A 24 -11.21 9.39 -2.91
C ALA A 24 -11.08 8.15 -2.11
N ALA A 25 -12.14 7.67 -1.64
CA ALA A 25 -12.15 6.53 -0.76
C ALA A 25 -11.67 5.28 -1.47
N ASP A 26 -11.75 5.27 -2.79
CA ASP A 26 -11.40 4.10 -3.56
C ASP A 26 -10.03 4.22 -4.20
N ARG A 27 -9.19 5.12 -3.70
CA ARG A 27 -7.83 5.21 -4.21
C ARG A 27 -7.05 3.97 -3.84
N THR A 28 -6.49 3.32 -4.85
CA THR A 28 -5.62 2.18 -4.62
C THR A 28 -4.27 2.45 -5.23
N VAL A 29 -3.26 1.80 -4.68
CA VAL A 29 -1.93 1.83 -5.23
C VAL A 29 -1.42 0.41 -5.36
N SER A 30 -0.50 0.21 -6.28
CA SER A 30 0.15 -1.07 -6.46
C SER A 30 1.31 -1.15 -5.48
N VAL A 31 1.30 -2.17 -4.64
CA VAL A 31 2.32 -2.33 -3.60
C VAL A 31 2.98 -3.68 -3.81
N GLU A 32 4.30 -3.70 -3.68
CA GLU A 32 5.04 -4.95 -3.75
C GLU A 32 5.46 -5.37 -2.35
N LEU A 33 5.12 -6.60 -1.99
CA LEU A 33 5.43 -7.17 -0.68
C LEU A 33 6.50 -8.23 -0.82
N LEU A 34 7.42 -8.28 0.13
CA LEU A 34 8.37 -9.37 0.29
C LEU A 34 7.85 -10.25 1.41
N CYS A 35 7.62 -11.53 1.13
CA CYS A 35 6.93 -12.43 2.04
C CYS A 35 7.74 -13.69 2.26
N GLU A 36 7.72 -14.19 3.49
CA GLU A 36 8.25 -15.52 3.76
C GLU A 36 7.38 -16.56 3.05
N ASN A 37 8.02 -17.62 2.53
CA ASN A 37 7.31 -18.63 1.74
C ASN A 37 6.14 -19.24 2.50
N LYS A 38 6.28 -19.40 3.80
CA LYS A 38 5.21 -20.02 4.62
C LYS A 38 3.94 -19.18 4.63
N LEU A 39 4.01 -17.93 4.19
CA LEU A 39 2.86 -17.05 4.18
C LEU A 39 2.14 -17.00 2.83
N MET A 40 2.54 -17.86 1.88
CA MET A 40 1.90 -17.86 0.56
C MET A 40 0.40 -18.07 0.67
N LYS A 41 -0.03 -19.04 1.49
CA LYS A 41 -1.46 -19.29 1.66
C LYS A 41 -2.17 -18.08 2.24
N THR A 42 -1.53 -17.39 3.18
CA THR A 42 -2.09 -16.19 3.78
C THR A 42 -2.33 -15.11 2.73
N ILE A 43 -1.36 -14.90 1.84
CA ILE A 43 -1.50 -13.92 0.77
C ILE A 43 -2.64 -14.30 -0.17
N ILE A 44 -2.70 -15.56 -0.57
CA ILE A 44 -3.74 -16.02 -1.49
C ILE A 44 -5.11 -15.93 -0.83
N ASP A 45 -5.22 -16.29 0.43
CA ASP A 45 -6.51 -16.23 1.13
C ASP A 45 -6.99 -14.79 1.27
N HIS A 46 -6.08 -13.85 1.44
CA HIS A 46 -6.45 -12.46 1.69
C HIS A 46 -6.70 -11.69 0.39
N TYR A 47 -5.89 -11.94 -0.64
CA TYR A 47 -5.93 -11.14 -1.87
C TYR A 47 -6.39 -11.92 -3.10
N GLY A 48 -6.50 -13.26 -3.01
CA GLY A 48 -6.98 -14.08 -4.10
C GLY A 48 -5.86 -14.77 -4.84
N GLU A 49 -6.24 -15.80 -5.60
CA GLU A 49 -5.26 -16.63 -6.32
C GLU A 49 -4.65 -15.92 -7.50
N ALA A 50 -5.27 -14.85 -7.96
CA ALA A 50 -4.79 -14.12 -9.13
C ALA A 50 -3.66 -13.15 -8.81
N VAL A 51 -3.27 -13.02 -7.53
CA VAL A 51 -2.18 -12.12 -7.15
C VAL A 51 -0.90 -12.53 -7.87
N PRO A 52 -0.26 -11.61 -8.60
CA PRO A 52 1.03 -11.93 -9.22
C PRO A 52 2.07 -12.15 -8.13
N THR A 53 2.73 -13.30 -8.18
CA THR A 53 3.81 -13.61 -7.24
C THR A 53 5.04 -14.03 -8.01
N ARG A 54 6.18 -13.93 -7.34
CA ARG A 54 7.46 -14.19 -7.99
C ARG A 54 8.43 -14.69 -6.93
N THR A 55 9.23 -15.69 -7.27
CA THR A 55 10.28 -16.17 -6.37
C THR A 55 11.31 -15.06 -6.15
N TYR A 56 11.67 -14.83 -4.92
CA TYR A 56 12.68 -13.84 -4.56
C TYR A 56 14.00 -14.52 -4.19
N ASP A 57 13.95 -15.42 -3.24
CA ASP A 57 15.08 -16.26 -2.87
C ASP A 57 14.54 -17.58 -2.34
N GLU A 58 15.41 -18.38 -1.71
CA GLU A 58 15.00 -19.71 -1.26
C GLU A 58 13.91 -19.68 -0.18
N GLU A 59 13.81 -18.57 0.53
CA GLU A 59 12.90 -18.46 1.67
C GLU A 59 11.79 -17.46 1.47
N HIS A 60 11.81 -16.68 0.37
CA HIS A 60 10.91 -15.57 0.18
C HIS A 60 10.35 -15.52 -1.23
N PHE A 61 9.18 -14.91 -1.33
CA PHE A 61 8.59 -14.56 -2.62
C PHE A 61 8.10 -13.12 -2.54
N THR A 62 7.83 -12.51 -3.69
CA THR A 62 7.20 -11.21 -3.74
C THR A 62 5.79 -11.35 -4.25
N ALA A 63 4.92 -10.44 -3.83
CA ALA A 63 3.53 -10.38 -4.27
C ALA A 63 3.20 -8.95 -4.61
N ASN A 64 2.49 -8.75 -5.73
CA ASN A 64 2.01 -7.44 -6.13
C ASN A 64 0.54 -7.35 -5.84
N ILE A 65 0.14 -6.37 -5.03
CA ILE A 65 -1.25 -6.21 -4.62
C ILE A 65 -1.70 -4.79 -4.88
N GLU A 66 -3.02 -4.64 -5.02
CA GLU A 66 -3.64 -3.32 -5.16
C GLU A 66 -4.38 -3.04 -3.86
N VAL A 67 -3.98 -1.99 -3.16
CA VAL A 67 -4.55 -1.69 -1.84
C VAL A 67 -4.77 -0.19 -1.67
N ASP A 68 -5.69 0.14 -0.80
CA ASP A 68 -5.81 1.48 -0.24
C ASP A 68 -4.80 1.55 0.90
N PRO A 69 -3.78 2.39 0.80
CA PRO A 69 -2.69 2.42 1.81
C PRO A 69 -3.13 3.14 3.07
N SER A 70 -4.03 2.53 3.79
CA SER A 70 -4.59 3.06 5.03
C SER A 70 -3.96 2.40 6.24
N GLY A 71 -4.35 2.89 7.43
CA GLY A 71 -3.87 2.28 8.66
C GLY A 71 -4.22 0.82 8.78
N THR A 72 -5.38 0.43 8.23
CA THR A 72 -5.77 -0.99 8.23
C THR A 72 -4.76 -1.84 7.46
N PHE A 73 -4.33 -1.35 6.29
CA PHE A 73 -3.34 -2.08 5.50
C PHE A 73 -2.01 -2.18 6.25
N TYR A 74 -1.51 -1.06 6.75
CA TYR A 74 -0.22 -1.07 7.43
C TYR A 74 -0.27 -1.92 8.69
N GLY A 75 -1.38 -1.88 9.42
CA GLY A 75 -1.56 -2.74 10.60
C GLY A 75 -1.55 -4.21 10.24
N TRP A 76 -2.18 -4.55 9.11
CA TRP A 76 -2.19 -5.95 8.64
C TRP A 76 -0.77 -6.42 8.34
N VAL A 77 0.02 -5.59 7.66
CA VAL A 77 1.42 -5.93 7.38
C VAL A 77 2.21 -6.08 8.67
N PHE A 78 2.02 -5.14 9.58
CA PHE A 78 2.77 -5.10 10.84
C PHE A 78 2.54 -6.34 11.68
N LYS A 79 1.35 -6.92 11.63
CA LYS A 79 1.04 -8.04 12.52
C LYS A 79 1.85 -9.29 12.21
N PHE A 80 2.47 -9.36 11.04
CA PHE A 80 3.31 -10.51 10.69
C PHE A 80 4.74 -10.37 11.19
N MET A 81 5.04 -9.29 11.90
CA MET A 81 6.28 -9.12 12.64
C MET A 81 7.52 -9.28 11.78
N GLY A 82 7.44 -8.77 10.56
CA GLY A 82 8.56 -8.82 9.63
C GLY A 82 8.46 -9.95 8.61
N GLY A 83 7.52 -10.86 8.76
CA GLY A 83 7.32 -11.94 7.78
C GLY A 83 6.77 -11.44 6.46
N ILE A 84 6.12 -10.27 6.47
CA ILE A 84 5.70 -9.55 5.28
C ILE A 84 6.25 -8.15 5.39
N GLN A 85 6.96 -7.71 4.35
CA GLN A 85 7.56 -6.38 4.32
C GLN A 85 7.15 -5.67 3.04
N ILE A 86 6.94 -4.37 3.12
CA ILE A 86 6.65 -3.54 1.95
C ILE A 86 7.99 -3.15 1.35
N ILE A 87 8.18 -3.44 0.06
CA ILE A 87 9.43 -3.08 -0.62
C ILE A 87 9.23 -2.05 -1.73
N ALA A 88 7.98 -1.79 -2.14
CA ALA A 88 7.66 -0.73 -3.11
C ALA A 88 6.18 -0.43 -2.99
N PRO A 89 5.75 0.80 -3.29
CA PRO A 89 6.56 1.94 -3.71
C PRO A 89 7.26 2.58 -2.51
N HIS A 90 8.20 3.46 -2.81
CA HIS A 90 9.00 4.10 -1.77
C HIS A 90 8.13 4.82 -0.73
N GLU A 91 7.07 5.48 -1.18
CA GLU A 91 6.19 6.21 -0.27
C GLU A 91 5.58 5.29 0.79
N CYS A 92 5.21 4.08 0.39
CA CYS A 92 4.63 3.12 1.34
C CYS A 92 5.68 2.57 2.28
N VAL A 93 6.90 2.36 1.77
CA VAL A 93 8.01 1.94 2.63
C VAL A 93 8.27 2.99 3.72
N GLU A 94 8.33 4.25 3.31
CA GLU A 94 8.61 5.33 4.27
C GLU A 94 7.47 5.51 5.26
N GLU A 95 6.23 5.36 4.79
CA GLU A 95 5.09 5.45 5.69
C GLU A 95 5.10 4.34 6.73
N MET A 96 5.44 3.12 6.30
CA MET A 96 5.54 2.00 7.23
C MET A 96 6.61 2.25 8.28
N LYS A 97 7.76 2.79 7.86
CA LYS A 97 8.82 3.13 8.80
C LYS A 97 8.35 4.18 9.81
N ARG A 98 7.63 5.19 9.32
CA ARG A 98 7.14 6.26 10.18
C ARG A 98 6.17 5.71 11.23
N ILE A 99 5.28 4.81 10.80
CA ILE A 99 4.32 4.20 11.71
C ILE A 99 5.04 3.35 12.74
N ALA A 100 5.97 2.51 12.29
CA ALA A 100 6.70 1.63 13.19
C ALA A 100 7.49 2.43 14.22
N HIS A 101 8.07 3.54 13.78
CA HIS A 101 8.86 4.38 14.66
C HIS A 101 8.03 4.97 15.81
N ARG A 102 6.72 5.15 15.58
CA ARG A 102 5.85 5.69 16.64
C ARG A 102 5.66 4.71 17.79
N PHE A 103 6.04 3.47 17.62
CA PHE A 103 5.93 2.45 18.67
C PHE A 103 7.25 2.24 19.41
N LEU A 104 8.27 3.00 19.10
CA LEU A 104 9.60 2.86 19.72
C LEU A 104 9.86 3.93 20.82
#